data_d20321ef479a4becdefe9f3ed3ed20fb
#
_entry.id   d20321ef479a4becdefe9f3ed3ed20fb
#
_cell.length_a   1.000
_cell.length_b   1.000
_cell.length_c   1.000
_cell.angle_alpha   90.00
_cell.angle_beta   90.00
_cell.angle_gamma   90.00
#
_symmetry.space_group_name_H-M   'P 1'
#
loop_
_entity.id
_entity.type
_entity.pdbx_description
1 polymer ?
#
loop_
_entity_poly.entity_id
_entity_poly.type
_entity_poly.pdbx_seq_one_letter_code
_entity_poly.pdbx_strand_id
1 'polypeptide(L)'
;VELAPGNLGILMHKAFEQADDEAQIDQAVAGMQADGTLSGTEAETLRQMIARALAQPEVREWFGGDWQRVRNENEIIIPGSSSTRRPDRVMIDGQRAVVVDYKFGDHDAERYRRQMREYLHLLGEMGYAPAEGYLWYVKLGKIEKIEP
;
A
#
# COMPACT_ATOMS: atom_id res chain seq x y z
N VAL A 1 5.20 22.10 15.47
CA VAL A 1 5.67 22.21 14.08
C VAL A 1 4.86 21.28 13.20
N GLU A 2 4.23 21.82 12.19
CA GLU A 2 3.51 21.03 11.22
C GLU A 2 4.50 20.33 10.29
N LEU A 3 4.23 19.04 10.02
CA LEU A 3 5.00 18.30 9.03
C LEU A 3 4.63 18.77 7.62
N ALA A 4 5.62 18.86 6.74
CA ALA A 4 5.36 19.09 5.33
C ALA A 4 4.51 17.95 4.76
N PRO A 5 3.67 18.22 3.73
CA PRO A 5 2.83 17.16 3.15
C PRO A 5 3.58 15.90 2.74
N GLY A 6 4.83 16.04 2.29
CA GLY A 6 5.68 14.91 1.96
C GLY A 6 6.02 14.03 3.15
N ASN A 7 6.21 14.63 4.33
CA ASN A 7 6.48 13.89 5.55
C ASN A 7 5.26 13.10 6.02
N LEU A 8 4.07 13.68 5.88
CA LEU A 8 2.83 12.97 6.18
C LEU A 8 2.62 11.78 5.24
N GLY A 9 3.01 11.92 3.98
CA GLY A 9 2.98 10.82 3.02
C GLY A 9 3.88 9.65 3.47
N ILE A 10 5.08 9.95 3.94
CA ILE A 10 6.01 8.93 4.46
C ILE A 10 5.39 8.23 5.69
N LEU A 11 4.78 8.99 6.59
CA LEU A 11 4.16 8.42 7.78
C LEU A 11 2.90 7.63 7.46
N MET A 12 2.15 8.03 6.44
CA MET A 12 1.01 7.29 5.94
C MET A 12 1.47 5.93 5.37
N HIS A 13 2.56 5.91 4.60
CA HIS A 13 3.15 4.69 4.09
C HIS A 13 3.57 3.76 5.24
N LYS A 14 4.19 4.32 6.28
CA LYS A 14 4.58 3.54 7.46
C LYS A 14 3.38 2.92 8.18
N ALA A 15 2.27 3.64 8.26
CA ALA A 15 1.05 3.12 8.86
C ALA A 15 0.50 1.95 8.05
N PHE A 16 0.49 2.08 6.73
CA PHE A 16 0.02 1.00 5.85
C PHE A 16 0.91 -0.23 5.92
N GLU A 17 2.24 -0.06 6.03
CA GLU A 17 3.19 -1.17 6.17
C GLU A 17 2.94 -2.02 7.40
N GLN A 18 2.38 -1.44 8.45
CA GLN A 18 2.16 -2.12 9.72
C GLN A 18 0.76 -2.74 9.80
N ALA A 19 -0.06 -2.61 8.76
CA ALA A 19 -1.48 -2.88 8.85
C ALA A 19 -1.91 -3.95 7.87
N ASP A 20 -2.50 -5.03 8.37
CA ASP A 20 -3.20 -5.99 7.54
C ASP A 20 -4.62 -5.49 7.25
N ASP A 21 -5.22 -4.75 8.17
CA ASP A 21 -6.57 -4.24 8.05
C ASP A 21 -6.70 -2.80 8.57
N GLU A 22 -7.91 -2.25 8.44
CA GLU A 22 -8.23 -0.88 8.82
C GLU A 22 -8.00 -0.60 10.32
N ALA A 23 -8.34 -1.55 11.19
CA ALA A 23 -8.13 -1.39 12.62
C ALA A 23 -6.65 -1.24 12.95
N GLN A 24 -5.79 -1.96 12.25
CA GLN A 24 -4.35 -1.88 12.47
C GLN A 24 -3.75 -0.57 11.93
N ILE A 25 -4.37 0.05 10.91
CA ILE A 25 -3.98 1.39 10.47
C ILE A 25 -4.19 2.39 11.62
N ASP A 26 -5.35 2.35 12.26
CA ASP A 26 -5.65 3.23 13.40
C ASP A 26 -4.69 3.00 14.55
N GLN A 27 -4.35 1.76 14.84
CA GLN A 27 -3.37 1.40 15.88
C GLN A 27 -1.99 1.96 15.55
N ALA A 28 -1.57 1.89 14.28
CA ALA A 28 -0.28 2.42 13.86
C ALA A 28 -0.20 3.93 14.03
N VAL A 29 -1.26 4.65 13.66
CA VAL A 29 -1.31 6.11 13.85
C VAL A 29 -1.31 6.47 15.35
N ALA A 30 -2.08 5.76 16.15
CA ALA A 30 -2.10 5.97 17.60
C ALA A 30 -0.73 5.71 18.22
N GLY A 31 -0.01 4.70 17.75
CA GLY A 31 1.35 4.40 18.20
C GLY A 31 2.33 5.54 17.89
N MET A 32 2.24 6.10 16.70
CA MET A 32 3.09 7.24 16.30
C MET A 32 2.78 8.49 17.12
N GLN A 33 1.53 8.69 17.51
CA GLN A 33 1.16 9.79 18.40
C GLN A 33 1.68 9.53 19.80
N ALA A 34 1.57 8.31 20.31
CA ALA A 34 2.01 7.94 21.65
C ALA A 34 3.54 8.07 21.82
N ASP A 35 4.31 7.74 20.77
CA ASP A 35 5.77 7.82 20.84
C ASP A 35 6.34 9.20 20.46
N GLY A 36 5.48 10.17 20.16
CA GLY A 36 5.91 11.54 19.86
C GLY A 36 6.28 11.79 18.40
N THR A 37 6.15 10.80 17.53
CA THR A 37 6.39 10.96 16.08
C THR A 37 5.39 11.95 15.47
N LEU A 38 4.15 11.93 15.95
CA LEU A 38 3.07 12.83 15.54
C LEU A 38 2.54 13.60 16.73
N SER A 39 2.33 14.90 16.55
CA SER A 39 1.51 15.69 17.50
C SER A 39 0.04 15.30 17.35
N GLY A 40 -0.80 15.73 18.28
CA GLY A 40 -2.25 15.51 18.20
C GLY A 40 -2.86 16.08 16.92
N THR A 41 -2.43 17.28 16.53
CA THR A 41 -2.90 17.93 15.29
C THR A 41 -2.47 17.18 14.05
N GLU A 42 -1.21 16.75 14.02
CA GLU A 42 -0.67 15.98 12.89
C GLU A 42 -1.34 14.62 12.76
N ALA A 43 -1.58 13.94 13.89
CA ALA A 43 -2.30 12.67 13.90
C ALA A 43 -3.72 12.82 13.35
N GLU A 44 -4.41 13.90 13.73
CA GLU A 44 -5.75 14.18 13.22
C GLU A 44 -5.75 14.44 11.71
N THR A 45 -4.78 15.20 11.22
CA THR A 45 -4.62 15.44 9.78
C THR A 45 -4.37 14.13 9.03
N LEU A 46 -3.50 13.29 9.57
CA LEU A 46 -3.21 11.98 8.98
C LEU A 46 -4.45 11.07 8.97
N ARG A 47 -5.21 11.05 10.06
CA ARG A 47 -6.46 10.28 10.12
C ARG A 47 -7.47 10.73 9.08
N GLN A 48 -7.58 12.04 8.85
CA GLN A 48 -8.48 12.57 7.81
C GLN A 48 -8.03 12.16 6.41
N MET A 49 -6.72 12.17 6.15
CA MET A 49 -6.17 11.69 4.88
C MET A 49 -6.48 10.21 4.66
N ILE A 50 -6.29 9.41 5.69
CA ILE A 50 -6.56 7.97 5.66
C ILE A 50 -8.06 7.70 5.46
N ALA A 51 -8.92 8.44 6.15
CA ALA A 51 -10.37 8.30 6.00
C ALA A 51 -10.83 8.59 4.57
N ARG A 52 -10.27 9.61 3.94
CA ARG A 52 -10.55 9.90 2.53
C ARG A 52 -10.07 8.80 1.61
N ALA A 53 -8.90 8.25 1.89
CA ALA A 53 -8.37 7.11 1.12
C ALA A 53 -9.29 5.90 1.23
N LEU A 54 -9.70 5.56 2.45
CA LEU A 54 -10.58 4.41 2.72
C LEU A 54 -12.01 4.60 2.21
N ALA A 55 -12.39 5.82 1.81
CA ALA A 55 -13.66 6.04 1.14
C ALA A 55 -13.69 5.51 -0.30
N GLN A 56 -12.52 5.30 -0.91
CA GLN A 56 -12.44 4.69 -2.23
C GLN A 56 -12.71 3.18 -2.12
N PRO A 57 -13.65 2.63 -2.95
CA PRO A 57 -14.04 1.21 -2.82
C PRO A 57 -12.88 0.23 -2.92
N GLU A 58 -11.93 0.47 -3.82
CA GLU A 58 -10.78 -0.40 -4.00
C GLU A 58 -9.91 -0.43 -2.74
N VAL A 59 -9.64 0.74 -2.17
CA VAL A 59 -8.82 0.85 -0.95
C VAL A 59 -9.51 0.17 0.22
N ARG A 60 -10.82 0.34 0.34
CA ARG A 60 -11.60 -0.33 1.37
C ARG A 60 -11.51 -1.84 1.26
N GLU A 61 -11.57 -2.37 0.04
CA GLU A 61 -11.40 -3.81 -0.19
C GLU A 61 -10.01 -4.27 0.26
N TRP A 62 -8.97 -3.53 -0.08
CA TRP A 62 -7.60 -3.91 0.25
C TRP A 62 -7.37 -4.01 1.76
N PHE A 63 -8.01 -3.15 2.55
CA PHE A 63 -7.86 -3.12 4.00
C PHE A 63 -9.08 -3.70 4.74
N GLY A 64 -9.94 -4.44 4.04
CA GLY A 64 -11.20 -4.92 4.58
C GLY A 64 -11.13 -6.12 5.49
N GLY A 65 -9.97 -6.79 5.58
CA GLY A 65 -9.81 -7.92 6.50
C GLY A 65 -10.33 -9.26 6.02
N ASP A 66 -10.81 -9.36 4.77
CA ASP A 66 -11.38 -10.60 4.22
C ASP A 66 -10.37 -11.45 3.45
N TRP A 67 -9.11 -11.01 3.40
CA TRP A 67 -8.07 -11.72 2.68
C TRP A 67 -7.56 -12.91 3.48
N GLN A 68 -7.31 -14.02 2.79
CA GLN A 68 -6.71 -15.21 3.40
C GLN A 68 -5.33 -14.89 3.96
N ARG A 69 -4.53 -14.11 3.23
CA ARG A 69 -3.22 -13.63 3.67
C ARG A 69 -2.97 -12.22 3.15
N VAL A 70 -2.28 -11.44 3.97
CA VAL A 70 -1.78 -10.11 3.59
C VAL A 70 -0.29 -10.09 3.88
N ARG A 71 0.49 -9.61 2.91
CA ARG A 71 1.94 -9.41 3.07
C ARG A 71 2.28 -7.95 2.81
N ASN A 72 2.91 -7.34 3.77
CA ASN A 72 3.42 -5.99 3.65
C ASN A 72 4.89 -6.02 3.25
N GLU A 73 5.44 -4.88 2.83
CA GLU A 73 6.76 -4.75 2.21
C GLU A 73 7.87 -5.55 2.90
N ASN A 74 7.90 -5.58 4.23
CA ASN A 74 8.96 -6.23 4.99
C ASN A 74 8.86 -7.77 5.01
N GLU A 75 7.76 -8.32 4.51
CA GLU A 75 7.45 -9.75 4.60
C GLU A 75 7.53 -10.46 3.26
N ILE A 76 7.69 -9.70 2.17
CA ILE A 76 7.59 -10.24 0.82
C ILE A 76 8.95 -10.40 0.19
N ILE A 77 9.26 -11.63 -0.23
CA ILE A 77 10.38 -11.94 -1.10
C ILE A 77 9.80 -12.61 -2.33
N ILE A 78 9.99 -11.99 -3.51
CA ILE A 78 9.57 -12.59 -4.76
C ILE A 78 10.81 -13.22 -5.43
N PRO A 79 10.88 -14.54 -5.48
CA PRO A 79 12.02 -15.23 -6.09
C PRO A 79 12.16 -14.89 -7.57
N GLY A 80 13.37 -14.71 -8.02
CA GLY A 80 13.66 -14.46 -9.43
C GLY A 80 13.50 -13.01 -9.85
N SER A 81 13.08 -12.12 -8.95
CA SER A 81 13.05 -10.69 -9.25
C SER A 81 14.44 -10.12 -9.37
N SER A 82 14.69 -9.38 -10.45
CA SER A 82 15.97 -8.66 -10.64
C SER A 82 16.02 -7.35 -9.85
N SER A 83 14.87 -6.93 -9.31
CA SER A 83 14.75 -5.70 -8.52
C SER A 83 14.96 -6.00 -7.05
N THR A 84 15.68 -5.10 -6.35
CA THR A 84 15.79 -5.16 -4.89
C THR A 84 14.54 -4.59 -4.21
N ARG A 85 13.64 -3.94 -4.97
CA ARG A 85 12.39 -3.39 -4.45
C ARG A 85 11.37 -4.50 -4.35
N ARG A 86 10.56 -4.40 -3.30
CA ARG A 86 9.47 -5.33 -3.02
C ARG A 86 8.14 -4.60 -3.22
N PRO A 87 7.06 -5.32 -3.59
CA PRO A 87 5.74 -4.71 -3.59
C PRO A 87 5.39 -4.22 -2.19
N ASP A 88 4.68 -3.10 -2.11
CA ASP A 88 4.28 -2.55 -0.82
C ASP A 88 3.27 -3.45 -0.11
N ARG A 89 2.37 -4.07 -0.87
CA ARG A 89 1.33 -4.92 -0.31
C ARG A 89 0.90 -5.98 -1.30
N VAL A 90 0.83 -7.23 -0.83
CA VAL A 90 0.26 -8.34 -1.61
C VAL A 90 -0.83 -8.99 -0.77
N MET A 91 -2.00 -9.17 -1.37
CA MET A 91 -3.17 -9.78 -0.73
C MET A 91 -3.55 -11.04 -1.49
N ILE A 92 -3.74 -12.13 -0.76
CA ILE A 92 -4.01 -13.44 -1.34
C ILE A 92 -5.38 -13.92 -0.88
N ASP A 93 -6.19 -14.40 -1.84
CA ASP A 93 -7.44 -15.06 -1.57
C ASP A 93 -7.55 -16.28 -2.49
N GLY A 94 -7.27 -17.46 -1.95
CA GLY A 94 -7.16 -18.67 -2.76
C GLY A 94 -6.03 -18.57 -3.77
N GLN A 95 -6.35 -18.62 -5.06
CA GLN A 95 -5.37 -18.47 -6.15
C GLN A 95 -5.28 -17.01 -6.64
N ARG A 96 -6.16 -16.14 -6.19
CA ARG A 96 -6.16 -14.73 -6.58
C ARG A 96 -5.10 -13.98 -5.78
N ALA A 97 -4.29 -13.20 -6.48
CA ALA A 97 -3.32 -12.30 -5.85
C ALA A 97 -3.56 -10.87 -6.32
N VAL A 98 -3.56 -9.94 -5.38
CA VAL A 98 -3.68 -8.51 -5.66
C VAL A 98 -2.46 -7.81 -5.10
N VAL A 99 -1.76 -7.04 -5.95
CA VAL A 99 -0.55 -6.30 -5.59
C VAL A 99 -0.86 -4.81 -5.64
N VAL A 100 -0.46 -4.10 -4.62
CA VAL A 100 -0.63 -2.64 -4.57
C VAL A 100 0.70 -2.00 -4.23
N ASP A 101 1.09 -1.00 -5.03
CA ASP A 101 2.18 -0.09 -4.72
C ASP A 101 1.61 1.29 -4.43
N TYR A 102 2.05 1.88 -3.33
CA TYR A 102 1.68 3.24 -2.92
C TYR A 102 2.65 4.24 -3.51
N LYS A 103 2.14 5.24 -4.23
CA LYS A 103 2.97 6.30 -4.82
C LYS A 103 2.55 7.63 -4.24
N PHE A 104 3.52 8.37 -3.71
CA PHE A 104 3.29 9.69 -3.11
C PHE A 104 3.81 10.81 -4.00
N GLY A 105 4.41 10.48 -5.15
CA GLY A 105 4.80 11.40 -6.20
C GLY A 105 4.30 10.87 -7.54
N ASP A 106 4.46 11.66 -8.59
CA ASP A 106 3.92 11.33 -9.91
C ASP A 106 4.98 11.14 -10.99
N HIS A 107 6.26 11.05 -10.62
CA HIS A 107 7.35 10.91 -11.57
C HIS A 107 7.57 9.45 -11.95
N ASP A 108 7.90 9.26 -13.21
CA ASP A 108 8.30 7.99 -13.80
C ASP A 108 7.22 6.89 -13.73
N ALA A 109 5.99 7.26 -14.12
CA ALA A 109 4.85 6.33 -14.15
C ALA A 109 5.13 5.09 -15.01
N GLU A 110 5.87 5.23 -16.12
CA GLU A 110 6.19 4.11 -17.01
C GLU A 110 7.09 3.08 -16.31
N ARG A 111 8.05 3.53 -15.53
CA ARG A 111 8.90 2.64 -14.72
C ARG A 111 8.08 1.90 -13.67
N TYR A 112 7.11 2.57 -13.04
CA TYR A 112 6.23 1.94 -12.05
C TYR A 112 5.34 0.87 -12.69
N ARG A 113 4.80 1.14 -13.87
CA ARG A 113 3.99 0.17 -14.60
C ARG A 113 4.79 -1.06 -14.99
N ARG A 114 6.01 -0.86 -15.47
CA ARG A 114 6.91 -1.95 -15.86
C ARG A 114 7.26 -2.82 -14.66
N GLN A 115 7.57 -2.21 -13.51
CA GLN A 115 7.87 -2.92 -12.28
C GLN A 115 6.68 -3.73 -11.81
N MET A 116 5.46 -3.17 -11.87
CA MET A 116 4.26 -3.88 -11.51
C MET A 116 4.01 -5.08 -12.41
N ARG A 117 4.20 -4.93 -13.72
CA ARG A 117 4.06 -6.07 -14.66
C ARG A 117 5.04 -7.19 -14.33
N GLU A 118 6.26 -6.85 -13.92
CA GLU A 118 7.24 -7.85 -13.46
C GLU A 118 6.72 -8.62 -12.26
N TYR A 119 6.17 -7.94 -11.26
CA TYR A 119 5.58 -8.59 -10.09
C TYR A 119 4.44 -9.53 -10.49
N LEU A 120 3.55 -9.08 -11.36
CA LEU A 120 2.40 -9.87 -11.81
C LEU A 120 2.84 -11.11 -12.58
N HIS A 121 3.86 -10.98 -13.41
CA HIS A 121 4.44 -12.10 -14.14
C HIS A 121 5.00 -13.16 -13.19
N LEU A 122 5.76 -12.73 -12.19
CA LEU A 122 6.35 -13.63 -11.20
C LEU A 122 5.29 -14.35 -10.37
N LEU A 123 4.24 -13.64 -9.96
CA LEU A 123 3.13 -14.24 -9.23
C LEU A 123 2.38 -15.25 -10.09
N GLY A 124 2.21 -14.96 -11.38
CA GLY A 124 1.61 -15.90 -12.33
C GLY A 124 2.44 -17.18 -12.45
N GLU A 125 3.76 -17.06 -12.50
CA GLU A 125 4.65 -18.21 -12.52
C GLU A 125 4.57 -19.04 -11.24
N MET A 126 4.26 -18.41 -10.12
CA MET A 126 4.06 -19.08 -8.84
C MET A 126 2.69 -19.74 -8.72
N GLY A 127 1.83 -19.62 -9.72
CA GLY A 127 0.53 -20.27 -9.77
C GLY A 127 -0.66 -19.40 -9.40
N TYR A 128 -0.47 -18.11 -9.16
CA TYR A 128 -1.60 -17.23 -8.84
C TYR A 128 -2.31 -16.78 -10.12
N ALA A 129 -3.63 -16.95 -10.15
CA ALA A 129 -4.48 -16.55 -11.25
C ALA A 129 -5.90 -16.28 -10.73
N PRO A 130 -6.46 -15.06 -10.91
CA PRO A 130 -5.79 -13.92 -11.53
C PRO A 130 -4.77 -13.25 -10.61
N ALA A 131 -3.76 -12.62 -11.21
CA ALA A 131 -2.85 -11.73 -10.52
C ALA A 131 -3.16 -10.30 -10.99
N GLU A 132 -3.59 -9.45 -10.08
CA GLU A 132 -4.03 -8.09 -10.37
C GLU A 132 -3.10 -7.10 -9.69
N GLY A 133 -2.74 -6.03 -10.40
CA GLY A 133 -1.84 -5.01 -9.88
C GLY A 133 -2.44 -3.62 -9.94
N TYR A 134 -2.14 -2.82 -8.94
CA TYR A 134 -2.61 -1.45 -8.84
C TYR A 134 -1.49 -0.52 -8.42
N LEU A 135 -1.40 0.62 -9.11
CA LEU A 135 -0.60 1.76 -8.65
C LEU A 135 -1.56 2.75 -8.02
N TRP A 136 -1.35 3.05 -6.76
CA TRP A 136 -2.21 3.97 -6.03
C TRP A 136 -1.44 5.26 -5.77
N TYR A 137 -1.81 6.31 -6.49
CA TYR A 137 -1.26 7.66 -6.31
C TYR A 137 -2.06 8.33 -5.20
N VAL A 138 -1.56 8.20 -3.98
CA VAL A 138 -2.32 8.50 -2.76
C VAL A 138 -2.74 9.97 -2.69
N LYS A 139 -1.83 10.89 -3.00
CA LYS A 139 -2.11 12.33 -2.95
C LYS A 139 -3.16 12.76 -3.99
N LEU A 140 -3.17 12.10 -5.13
CA LEU A 140 -4.10 12.41 -6.23
C LEU A 140 -5.43 11.70 -6.08
N GLY A 141 -5.54 10.73 -5.17
CA GLY A 141 -6.70 9.87 -5.07
C GLY A 141 -6.93 9.03 -6.32
N LYS A 142 -5.87 8.75 -7.07
CA LYS A 142 -5.95 8.04 -8.35
C LYS A 142 -5.45 6.61 -8.20
N ILE A 143 -6.24 5.67 -8.70
CA ILE A 143 -5.88 4.25 -8.73
C ILE A 143 -5.79 3.82 -10.19
N GLU A 144 -4.65 3.25 -10.56
CA GLU A 144 -4.44 2.73 -11.91
C GLU A 144 -4.27 1.22 -11.83
N LYS A 145 -5.16 0.49 -12.50
CA LYS A 145 -5.02 -0.96 -12.62
C LYS A 145 -4.03 -1.29 -13.73
N ILE A 146 -3.08 -2.17 -13.41
CA ILE A 146 -2.06 -2.61 -14.36
C ILE A 146 -2.39 -4.04 -14.77
N GLU A 147 -2.52 -4.26 -16.08
CA GLU A 147 -2.71 -5.60 -16.61
C GLU A 147 -1.36 -6.30 -16.80
N PRO A 148 -1.33 -7.62 -16.63
CA PRO A 148 -0.12 -8.40 -16.84
C PRO A 148 0.46 -8.28 -18.24
#